data_54f9ea4396b8bd2c2592f62801291ee7
#
_entry.id   54f9ea4396b8bd2c2592f62801291ee7
#
_cell.length_a   1.000
_cell.length_b   1.000
_cell.length_c   1.000
_cell.angle_alpha   90.00
_cell.angle_beta   90.00
_cell.angle_gamma   90.00
#
_symmetry.space_group_name_H-M   'P 1'
#
loop_
_entity.id
_entity.type
_entity.pdbx_description
1 polymer ?
#
loop_
_entity_poly.entity_id
_entity_poly.type
_entity_poly.pdbx_seq_one_letter_code
_entity_poly.pdbx_strand_id
1 'polypeptide(L)'
;GGAARVKIPTIYLSLSRLYPLGERKDTVKITEIRKKNAFYQRKADEKYKEWYNVVIPNSIKSEAVLSKVEKGACARASLHMDINNTPTLSQSIGQDNLGNIISALIDIYMLSMDDEYNGALLCIDEIDVSLHPDTQIRLLDLFVQLSEELNIQLVVSTHSLTIIKEVLKLEKRNSLDFKVVYLKNPSAPYVTDMKSYELLKSDMFGSLSFQRPKVKVYFEDEIGNHLFNLL
;
A
#
# COMPACT_ATOMS: atom_id res chain seq x y z
N GLY A 1 19.89 -34.00 -2.73
CA GLY A 1 18.52 -33.67 -2.33
C GLY A 1 18.16 -32.34 -2.92
N GLY A 2 17.32 -32.32 -3.95
CA GLY A 2 16.77 -31.07 -4.49
C GLY A 2 15.79 -30.49 -3.48
N ALA A 3 16.05 -29.28 -3.03
CA ALA A 3 15.09 -28.54 -2.22
C ALA A 3 13.79 -28.36 -3.05
N ALA A 4 12.67 -28.87 -2.55
CA ALA A 4 11.37 -28.66 -3.18
C ALA A 4 11.10 -27.15 -3.18
N ARG A 5 10.97 -26.56 -4.39
CA ARG A 5 10.58 -25.16 -4.52
C ARG A 5 9.11 -25.03 -4.16
N VAL A 6 8.81 -24.39 -3.06
CA VAL A 6 7.44 -23.98 -2.73
C VAL A 6 7.05 -22.90 -3.75
N LYS A 7 6.03 -23.16 -4.55
CA LYS A 7 5.49 -22.17 -5.49
C LYS A 7 4.55 -21.25 -4.74
N ILE A 8 5.03 -20.04 -4.41
CA ILE A 8 4.21 -19.01 -3.80
C ILE A 8 3.71 -18.09 -4.93
N PRO A 9 2.38 -17.93 -5.12
CA PRO A 9 1.83 -16.93 -6.02
C PRO A 9 2.41 -15.55 -5.72
N THR A 10 2.97 -14.89 -6.73
CA THR A 10 3.58 -13.58 -6.57
C THR A 10 2.95 -12.60 -7.55
N ILE A 11 2.44 -11.48 -7.03
CA ILE A 11 1.91 -10.38 -7.82
C ILE A 11 2.81 -9.16 -7.61
N TYR A 12 3.26 -8.57 -8.71
CA TYR A 12 4.02 -7.33 -8.70
C TYR A 12 3.24 -6.22 -9.41
N LEU A 13 2.99 -5.13 -8.70
CA LEU A 13 2.37 -3.91 -9.20
C LEU A 13 3.44 -2.84 -9.41
N SER A 14 3.94 -2.72 -10.65
CA SER A 14 4.88 -1.68 -11.04
C SER A 14 4.17 -0.33 -11.26
N LEU A 15 4.96 0.74 -11.43
CA LEU A 15 4.46 2.08 -11.78
C LEU A 15 3.70 2.14 -13.10
N SER A 16 3.86 1.15 -14.00
CA SER A 16 3.10 1.09 -15.26
C SER A 16 1.58 1.02 -15.05
N ARG A 17 1.12 0.60 -13.85
CA ARG A 17 -0.31 0.62 -13.48
C ARG A 17 -0.91 2.02 -13.46
N LEU A 18 -0.09 3.05 -13.23
CA LEU A 18 -0.50 4.47 -13.12
C LEU A 18 -0.74 5.13 -14.48
N TYR A 19 -0.66 4.36 -15.54
CA TYR A 19 -0.93 4.87 -16.87
C TYR A 19 -2.37 5.35 -17.00
N PRO A 20 -2.62 6.65 -17.31
CA PRO A 20 -3.97 7.22 -17.29
C PRO A 20 -4.89 6.55 -18.31
N LEU A 21 -6.03 6.04 -17.85
CA LEU A 21 -7.02 5.37 -18.69
C LEU A 21 -7.60 6.30 -19.77
N GLY A 22 -7.74 7.60 -19.45
CA GLY A 22 -8.36 8.59 -20.33
C GLY A 22 -7.48 9.12 -21.45
N GLU A 23 -6.14 9.05 -21.34
CA GLU A 23 -5.22 9.69 -22.28
C GLU A 23 -4.96 8.87 -23.56
N ARG A 24 -5.15 7.55 -23.53
CA ARG A 24 -4.98 6.67 -24.70
C ARG A 24 -6.09 5.65 -24.79
N LYS A 25 -7.27 6.12 -25.17
CA LYS A 25 -8.47 5.28 -25.36
C LYS A 25 -8.23 4.12 -26.33
N ASP A 26 -7.36 4.30 -27.31
CA ASP A 26 -7.07 3.31 -28.36
C ASP A 26 -6.31 2.07 -27.84
N THR A 27 -5.68 2.16 -26.65
CA THR A 27 -4.89 1.08 -26.07
C THR A 27 -5.54 0.45 -24.82
N VAL A 28 -6.73 0.93 -24.46
CA VAL A 28 -7.48 0.43 -23.30
C VAL A 28 -8.71 -0.33 -23.77
N LYS A 29 -8.82 -1.59 -23.38
CA LYS A 29 -9.98 -2.42 -23.63
C LYS A 29 -10.71 -2.71 -22.33
N ILE A 30 -12.00 -2.37 -22.27
CA ILE A 30 -12.89 -2.67 -21.14
C ILE A 30 -13.87 -3.74 -21.56
N THR A 31 -14.02 -4.77 -20.75
CA THR A 31 -14.95 -5.88 -20.99
C THR A 31 -15.71 -6.17 -19.71
N GLU A 32 -17.03 -6.02 -19.73
CA GLU A 32 -17.88 -6.39 -18.60
C GLU A 32 -17.79 -7.90 -18.33
N ILE A 33 -17.69 -8.26 -17.06
CA ILE A 33 -17.63 -9.65 -16.64
C ILE A 33 -19.07 -10.16 -16.47
N ARG A 34 -19.38 -11.24 -17.20
CA ARG A 34 -20.73 -11.85 -17.14
C ARG A 34 -20.98 -12.46 -15.77
N LYS A 35 -22.22 -12.36 -15.26
CA LYS A 35 -22.64 -12.90 -13.95
C LYS A 35 -22.42 -14.42 -13.78
N LYS A 36 -22.26 -15.17 -14.87
CA LYS A 36 -21.91 -16.62 -14.84
C LYS A 36 -20.43 -16.89 -14.62
N ASN A 37 -19.58 -15.85 -14.59
CA ASN A 37 -18.12 -15.98 -14.39
C ASN A 37 -17.82 -16.40 -12.94
N ALA A 38 -16.68 -17.09 -12.75
CA ALA A 38 -16.19 -17.52 -11.45
C ALA A 38 -16.03 -16.37 -10.44
N PHE A 39 -15.73 -15.14 -10.89
CA PHE A 39 -15.66 -13.97 -10.02
C PHE A 39 -16.98 -13.70 -9.29
N TYR A 40 -18.11 -13.78 -9.99
CA TYR A 40 -19.42 -13.62 -9.35
C TYR A 40 -19.82 -14.84 -8.52
N GLN A 41 -19.50 -16.06 -8.98
CA GLN A 41 -19.80 -17.28 -8.24
C GLN A 41 -19.08 -17.35 -6.90
N ARG A 42 -17.85 -16.82 -6.85
CA ARG A 42 -16.99 -16.74 -5.66
C ARG A 42 -17.13 -15.40 -4.91
N LYS A 43 -18.14 -14.57 -5.23
CA LYS A 43 -18.43 -13.27 -4.61
C LYS A 43 -17.27 -12.26 -4.67
N ALA A 44 -16.39 -12.38 -5.65
CA ALA A 44 -15.28 -11.46 -5.82
C ALA A 44 -15.73 -10.03 -6.15
N ASP A 45 -16.88 -9.85 -6.78
CA ASP A 45 -17.50 -8.54 -7.01
C ASP A 45 -17.99 -7.88 -5.72
N GLU A 46 -18.56 -8.66 -4.78
CA GLU A 46 -18.95 -8.17 -3.46
C GLU A 46 -17.71 -7.72 -2.66
N LYS A 47 -16.65 -8.56 -2.66
CA LYS A 47 -15.38 -8.24 -1.99
C LYS A 47 -14.68 -7.03 -2.59
N TYR A 48 -14.69 -6.87 -3.91
CA TYR A 48 -14.15 -5.69 -4.57
C TYR A 48 -14.84 -4.40 -4.08
N LYS A 49 -16.18 -4.39 -4.03
CA LYS A 49 -16.98 -3.27 -3.52
C LYS A 49 -16.69 -2.99 -2.06
N GLU A 50 -16.70 -4.03 -1.23
CA GLU A 50 -16.42 -3.94 0.20
C GLU A 50 -15.06 -3.28 0.45
N TRP A 51 -13.98 -3.85 -0.11
CA TRP A 51 -12.62 -3.38 0.14
C TRP A 51 -12.37 -1.99 -0.44
N TYR A 52 -12.90 -1.71 -1.63
CA TYR A 52 -12.79 -0.37 -2.20
C TYR A 52 -13.50 0.68 -1.33
N ASN A 53 -14.71 0.38 -0.85
CA ASN A 53 -15.49 1.28 0.00
C ASN A 53 -14.93 1.41 1.43
N VAL A 54 -14.16 0.45 1.92
CA VAL A 54 -13.38 0.60 3.17
C VAL A 54 -12.33 1.70 3.00
N VAL A 55 -11.63 1.72 1.87
CA VAL A 55 -10.56 2.69 1.59
C VAL A 55 -11.11 4.06 1.20
N ILE A 56 -12.11 4.11 0.29
CA ILE A 56 -12.80 5.34 -0.09
C ILE A 56 -14.31 5.13 0.09
N PRO A 57 -14.87 5.58 1.22
CA PRO A 57 -16.27 5.32 1.58
C PRO A 57 -17.28 5.78 0.53
N ASN A 58 -18.34 4.99 0.35
CA ASN A 58 -19.48 5.28 -0.52
C ASN A 58 -19.11 5.53 -2.00
N SER A 59 -17.98 5.01 -2.46
CA SER A 59 -17.51 5.21 -3.84
C SER A 59 -18.19 4.30 -4.84
N ILE A 60 -18.37 3.02 -4.50
CA ILE A 60 -18.97 2.02 -5.38
C ILE A 60 -20.36 1.67 -4.87
N LYS A 61 -21.37 1.83 -5.73
CA LYS A 61 -22.76 1.52 -5.44
C LYS A 61 -23.05 0.02 -5.61
N SER A 62 -24.17 -0.43 -5.04
CA SER A 62 -24.58 -1.85 -5.06
C SER A 62 -24.75 -2.41 -6.47
N GLU A 63 -25.25 -1.58 -7.39
CA GLU A 63 -25.55 -1.93 -8.78
C GLU A 63 -24.33 -1.91 -9.72
N ALA A 64 -23.16 -1.46 -9.26
CA ALA A 64 -21.96 -1.38 -10.08
C ALA A 64 -21.52 -2.76 -10.58
N VAL A 65 -21.14 -2.81 -11.86
CA VAL A 65 -20.77 -4.04 -12.57
C VAL A 65 -19.25 -4.17 -12.61
N LEU A 66 -18.75 -5.38 -12.40
CA LEU A 66 -17.33 -5.68 -12.48
C LEU A 66 -16.89 -5.77 -13.95
N SER A 67 -15.85 -5.02 -14.29
CA SER A 67 -15.25 -4.97 -15.62
C SER A 67 -13.78 -5.36 -15.58
N LYS A 68 -13.32 -6.08 -16.60
CA LYS A 68 -11.92 -6.33 -16.87
C LYS A 68 -11.35 -5.21 -17.71
N VAL A 69 -10.26 -4.60 -17.26
CA VAL A 69 -9.54 -3.52 -17.95
C VAL A 69 -8.17 -4.04 -18.40
N GLU A 70 -7.92 -3.99 -19.69
CA GLU A 70 -6.64 -4.33 -20.32
C GLU A 70 -5.99 -3.04 -20.82
N LYS A 71 -4.83 -2.68 -20.27
CA LYS A 71 -4.04 -1.52 -20.68
C LYS A 71 -2.86 -2.01 -21.49
N GLY A 72 -2.63 -1.51 -22.68
CA GLY A 72 -1.54 -1.94 -23.57
C GLY A 72 -0.14 -1.83 -22.96
N ALA A 73 0.05 -0.94 -21.99
CA ALA A 73 1.32 -0.75 -21.27
C ALA A 73 1.49 -1.69 -20.06
N CYS A 74 0.43 -2.38 -19.63
CA CYS A 74 0.45 -3.25 -18.45
C CYS A 74 0.46 -4.72 -18.86
N ALA A 75 1.36 -5.49 -18.27
CA ALA A 75 1.43 -6.94 -18.52
C ALA A 75 0.21 -7.70 -17.96
N ARG A 76 -0.52 -7.11 -17.03
CA ARG A 76 -1.64 -7.72 -16.32
C ARG A 76 -2.91 -6.89 -16.52
N ALA A 77 -4.01 -7.55 -16.84
CA ALA A 77 -5.33 -6.95 -16.78
C ALA A 77 -5.76 -6.73 -15.33
N SER A 78 -6.56 -5.70 -15.08
CA SER A 78 -7.10 -5.38 -13.77
C SER A 78 -8.63 -5.39 -13.77
N LEU A 79 -9.20 -5.58 -12.59
CA LEU A 79 -10.64 -5.49 -12.35
C LEU A 79 -10.99 -4.08 -11.91
N HIS A 80 -12.06 -3.53 -12.46
CA HIS A 80 -12.57 -2.20 -12.09
C HIS A 80 -14.10 -2.21 -12.02
N MET A 81 -14.63 -1.24 -11.30
CA MET A 81 -16.06 -0.90 -11.27
C MET A 81 -16.22 0.61 -11.46
N ASP A 82 -17.39 1.02 -11.92
CA ASP A 82 -17.73 2.43 -11.99
C ASP A 82 -17.86 3.03 -10.58
N ILE A 83 -17.35 4.25 -10.41
CA ILE A 83 -17.29 4.96 -9.13
C ILE A 83 -18.24 6.15 -9.18
N ASN A 84 -19.24 6.20 -8.29
CA ASN A 84 -20.20 7.30 -8.20
C ASN A 84 -20.81 7.69 -9.57
N ASN A 85 -21.18 6.70 -10.37
CA ASN A 85 -21.65 6.86 -11.75
C ASN A 85 -20.59 7.45 -12.72
N THR A 86 -19.33 7.55 -12.30
CA THR A 86 -18.23 7.91 -13.19
C THR A 86 -17.72 6.64 -13.87
N PRO A 87 -17.79 6.55 -15.19
CA PRO A 87 -17.29 5.39 -15.93
C PRO A 87 -15.80 5.16 -15.66
N THR A 88 -15.37 3.91 -15.71
CA THR A 88 -13.99 3.49 -15.46
C THR A 88 -12.95 4.30 -16.25
N LEU A 89 -13.23 4.67 -17.51
CA LEU A 89 -12.34 5.50 -18.34
C LEU A 89 -12.17 6.94 -17.86
N SER A 90 -13.08 7.42 -17.00
CA SER A 90 -13.10 8.81 -16.50
C SER A 90 -12.64 8.91 -15.05
N GLN A 91 -12.19 7.82 -14.48
CA GLN A 91 -11.66 7.79 -13.10
C GLN A 91 -10.36 8.59 -13.00
N SER A 92 -10.15 9.22 -11.84
CA SER A 92 -8.87 9.87 -11.54
C SER A 92 -7.74 8.86 -11.41
N ILE A 93 -6.48 9.31 -11.56
CA ILE A 93 -5.29 8.44 -11.40
C ILE A 93 -5.30 7.73 -10.04
N GLY A 94 -5.69 8.42 -8.96
CA GLY A 94 -5.76 7.82 -7.63
C GLY A 94 -6.85 6.74 -7.51
N GLN A 95 -8.02 6.96 -8.13
CA GLN A 95 -9.09 5.97 -8.18
C GLN A 95 -8.69 4.73 -9.00
N ASP A 96 -8.05 4.95 -10.14
CA ASP A 96 -7.52 3.87 -10.98
C ASP A 96 -6.38 3.11 -10.26
N ASN A 97 -5.47 3.81 -9.58
CA ASN A 97 -4.42 3.18 -8.78
C ASN A 97 -5.02 2.27 -7.70
N LEU A 98 -5.97 2.78 -6.92
CA LEU A 98 -6.65 1.97 -5.91
C LEU A 98 -7.37 0.78 -6.55
N GLY A 99 -8.06 0.97 -7.69
CA GLY A 99 -8.69 -0.11 -8.44
C GLY A 99 -7.71 -1.22 -8.83
N ASN A 100 -6.50 -0.87 -9.28
CA ASN A 100 -5.45 -1.83 -9.61
C ASN A 100 -4.96 -2.61 -8.36
N ILE A 101 -4.83 -1.93 -7.22
CA ILE A 101 -4.44 -2.56 -5.95
C ILE A 101 -5.52 -3.52 -5.46
N ILE A 102 -6.78 -3.08 -5.42
CA ILE A 102 -7.91 -3.94 -5.03
C ILE A 102 -8.05 -5.13 -5.99
N SER A 103 -7.86 -4.92 -7.30
CA SER A 103 -7.85 -6.01 -8.27
C SER A 103 -6.79 -7.07 -7.96
N ALA A 104 -5.59 -6.67 -7.51
CA ALA A 104 -4.56 -7.63 -7.12
C ALA A 104 -4.95 -8.43 -5.87
N LEU A 105 -5.57 -7.78 -4.89
CA LEU A 105 -6.10 -8.45 -3.70
C LEU A 105 -7.22 -9.44 -4.07
N ILE A 106 -8.09 -9.09 -5.02
CA ILE A 106 -9.14 -9.99 -5.52
C ILE A 106 -8.55 -11.22 -6.22
N ASP A 107 -7.46 -11.07 -6.98
CA ASP A 107 -6.83 -12.24 -7.59
C ASP A 107 -6.23 -13.16 -6.54
N ILE A 108 -5.63 -12.62 -5.46
CA ILE A 108 -5.16 -13.42 -4.34
C ILE A 108 -6.33 -14.09 -3.61
N TYR A 109 -7.44 -13.37 -3.38
CA TYR A 109 -8.66 -13.93 -2.82
C TYR A 109 -9.22 -15.09 -3.66
N MET A 110 -9.19 -14.97 -4.98
CA MET A 110 -9.61 -16.07 -5.86
C MET A 110 -8.70 -17.29 -5.76
N LEU A 111 -7.38 -17.05 -5.61
CA LEU A 111 -6.39 -18.12 -5.41
C LEU A 111 -6.50 -18.76 -4.03
N SER A 112 -6.86 -17.98 -2.99
CA SER A 112 -6.98 -18.51 -1.62
C SER A 112 -8.08 -19.56 -1.44
N MET A 113 -8.97 -19.69 -2.42
CA MET A 113 -10.01 -20.72 -2.44
C MET A 113 -9.54 -22.07 -3.02
N ASP A 114 -8.31 -22.16 -3.47
CA ASP A 114 -7.76 -23.38 -4.02
C ASP A 114 -7.07 -24.19 -2.90
N ASP A 115 -7.25 -25.50 -2.86
CA ASP A 115 -6.76 -26.39 -1.79
C ASP A 115 -5.23 -26.37 -1.64
N GLU A 116 -4.50 -26.04 -2.70
CA GLU A 116 -3.04 -25.94 -2.69
C GLU A 116 -2.50 -24.55 -2.25
N TYR A 117 -3.39 -23.62 -1.88
CA TYR A 117 -2.98 -22.28 -1.50
C TYR A 117 -2.30 -22.25 -0.13
N ASN A 118 -1.07 -21.78 -0.07
CA ASN A 118 -0.26 -21.66 1.16
C ASN A 118 0.19 -20.23 1.45
N GLY A 119 -0.48 -19.24 0.85
CA GLY A 119 -0.15 -17.83 0.95
C GLY A 119 0.30 -17.22 -0.38
N ALA A 120 0.48 -15.91 -0.38
CA ALA A 120 0.89 -15.14 -1.55
C ALA A 120 1.89 -14.03 -1.19
N LEU A 121 2.69 -13.60 -2.18
CA LEU A 121 3.53 -12.40 -2.08
C LEU A 121 2.95 -11.29 -2.96
N LEU A 122 2.65 -10.14 -2.36
CA LEU A 122 2.21 -8.94 -3.07
C LEU A 122 3.28 -7.85 -2.95
N CYS A 123 3.88 -7.48 -4.07
CA CYS A 123 4.85 -6.40 -4.17
C CYS A 123 4.21 -5.19 -4.85
N ILE A 124 4.28 -4.02 -4.24
CA ILE A 124 3.70 -2.78 -4.81
C ILE A 124 4.76 -1.69 -4.82
N ASP A 125 5.07 -1.18 -6.00
CA ASP A 125 5.97 -0.05 -6.16
C ASP A 125 5.22 1.27 -6.02
N GLU A 126 5.74 2.20 -5.19
CA GLU A 126 5.16 3.52 -4.88
C GLU A 126 3.66 3.47 -4.59
N ILE A 127 3.31 2.82 -3.49
CA ILE A 127 1.92 2.60 -3.07
C ILE A 127 1.11 3.89 -2.87
N ASP A 128 1.79 4.97 -2.49
CA ASP A 128 1.21 6.26 -2.12
C ASP A 128 0.84 7.16 -3.29
N VAL A 129 1.29 6.85 -4.51
CA VAL A 129 1.11 7.73 -5.66
C VAL A 129 -0.36 8.05 -5.90
N SER A 130 -0.65 9.36 -5.96
CA SER A 130 -2.00 9.92 -6.20
C SER A 130 -3.07 9.53 -5.16
N LEU A 131 -2.68 9.04 -3.99
CA LEU A 131 -3.58 8.75 -2.88
C LEU A 131 -3.50 9.84 -1.79
N HIS A 132 -4.67 10.31 -1.34
CA HIS A 132 -4.75 11.23 -0.22
C HIS A 132 -4.24 10.55 1.08
N PRO A 133 -3.59 11.27 2.03
CA PRO A 133 -3.07 10.68 3.26
C PRO A 133 -4.07 9.83 4.06
N ASP A 134 -5.33 10.26 4.17
CA ASP A 134 -6.38 9.48 4.83
C ASP A 134 -6.67 8.16 4.09
N THR A 135 -6.69 8.18 2.76
CA THR A 135 -6.83 6.99 1.92
C THR A 135 -5.66 6.03 2.10
N GLN A 136 -4.44 6.57 2.26
CA GLN A 136 -3.24 5.75 2.51
C GLN A 136 -3.33 5.01 3.85
N ILE A 137 -3.84 5.67 4.90
CA ILE A 137 -4.04 5.04 6.23
C ILE A 137 -5.06 3.91 6.12
N ARG A 138 -6.22 4.17 5.52
CA ARG A 138 -7.27 3.15 5.36
C ARG A 138 -6.83 1.97 4.49
N LEU A 139 -6.03 2.24 3.46
CA LEU A 139 -5.45 1.18 2.63
C LEU A 139 -4.45 0.33 3.43
N LEU A 140 -3.65 0.95 4.30
CA LEU A 140 -2.75 0.23 5.19
C LEU A 140 -3.54 -0.64 6.19
N ASP A 141 -4.60 -0.12 6.79
CA ASP A 141 -5.48 -0.88 7.70
C ASP A 141 -6.10 -2.08 6.99
N LEU A 142 -6.58 -1.90 5.75
CA LEU A 142 -7.08 -3.00 4.92
C LEU A 142 -6.00 -4.05 4.65
N PHE A 143 -4.77 -3.64 4.37
CA PHE A 143 -3.66 -4.58 4.16
C PHE A 143 -3.33 -5.38 5.41
N VAL A 144 -3.31 -4.75 6.58
CA VAL A 144 -3.10 -5.45 7.86
C VAL A 144 -4.14 -6.54 8.04
N GLN A 145 -5.42 -6.21 7.85
CA GLN A 145 -6.51 -7.17 7.94
C GLN A 145 -6.35 -8.32 6.93
N LEU A 146 -6.17 -8.00 5.65
CA LEU A 146 -6.13 -9.01 4.59
C LEU A 146 -4.83 -9.83 4.59
N SER A 147 -3.73 -9.31 5.14
CA SER A 147 -2.50 -10.09 5.30
C SER A 147 -2.70 -11.29 6.20
N GLU A 148 -3.49 -11.14 7.25
CA GLU A 148 -3.86 -12.25 8.15
C GLU A 148 -4.91 -13.17 7.50
N GLU A 149 -6.00 -12.59 6.97
CA GLU A 149 -7.12 -13.36 6.40
C GLU A 149 -6.71 -14.23 5.19
N LEU A 150 -5.84 -13.70 4.35
CA LEU A 150 -5.42 -14.35 3.09
C LEU A 150 -3.98 -14.85 3.12
N ASN A 151 -3.30 -14.84 4.27
CA ASN A 151 -1.90 -15.23 4.41
C ASN A 151 -0.99 -14.57 3.36
N ILE A 152 -1.03 -13.21 3.29
CA ILE A 152 -0.27 -12.43 2.31
C ILE A 152 0.96 -11.83 2.97
N GLN A 153 2.13 -12.03 2.36
CA GLN A 153 3.29 -11.20 2.63
C GLN A 153 3.27 -9.98 1.71
N LEU A 154 3.35 -8.78 2.29
CA LEU A 154 3.38 -7.52 1.56
C LEU A 154 4.80 -6.92 1.55
N VAL A 155 5.24 -6.50 0.38
CA VAL A 155 6.46 -5.69 0.20
C VAL A 155 6.08 -4.45 -0.59
N VAL A 156 6.21 -3.28 0.03
CA VAL A 156 5.81 -2.02 -0.60
C VAL A 156 6.96 -1.02 -0.59
N SER A 157 7.14 -0.30 -1.68
CA SER A 157 7.96 0.91 -1.68
C SER A 157 7.06 2.14 -1.49
N THR A 158 7.57 3.16 -0.80
CA THR A 158 6.83 4.40 -0.56
C THR A 158 7.76 5.57 -0.24
N HIS A 159 7.38 6.76 -0.65
CA HIS A 159 7.93 8.03 -0.21
C HIS A 159 7.02 8.76 0.79
N SER A 160 5.88 8.17 1.16
CA SER A 160 4.91 8.78 2.06
C SER A 160 5.34 8.73 3.52
N LEU A 161 5.54 9.90 4.10
CA LEU A 161 5.76 10.02 5.56
C LEU A 161 4.56 9.54 6.38
N THR A 162 3.35 9.58 5.82
CA THR A 162 2.14 9.05 6.45
C THR A 162 2.23 7.55 6.62
N ILE A 163 2.51 6.81 5.55
CA ILE A 163 2.66 5.34 5.58
C ILE A 163 3.83 4.94 6.49
N ILE A 164 5.00 5.57 6.32
CA ILE A 164 6.19 5.29 7.12
C ILE A 164 5.89 5.45 8.62
N LYS A 165 5.22 6.54 9.01
CA LYS A 165 4.86 6.80 10.40
C LYS A 165 3.96 5.71 10.98
N GLU A 166 2.95 5.29 10.24
CA GLU A 166 2.01 4.26 10.70
C GLU A 166 2.71 2.88 10.77
N VAL A 167 3.50 2.50 9.76
CA VAL A 167 4.24 1.23 9.79
C VAL A 167 5.27 1.21 10.93
N LEU A 168 5.95 2.31 11.23
CA LEU A 168 6.84 2.40 12.40
C LEU A 168 6.10 2.20 13.73
N LYS A 169 4.84 2.63 13.83
CA LYS A 169 4.01 2.35 15.02
C LYS A 169 3.66 0.86 15.12
N LEU A 170 3.34 0.22 13.99
CA LEU A 170 3.06 -1.21 13.92
C LEU A 170 4.31 -2.03 14.24
N GLU A 171 5.47 -1.68 13.68
CA GLU A 171 6.77 -2.33 13.98
C GLU A 171 7.13 -2.25 15.47
N LYS A 172 6.83 -1.14 16.13
CA LYS A 172 7.04 -1.01 17.59
C LYS A 172 6.16 -1.95 18.42
N ARG A 173 4.97 -2.29 17.92
CA ARG A 173 4.03 -3.20 18.59
C ARG A 173 4.36 -4.66 18.29
N ASN A 174 4.71 -4.95 17.04
CA ASN A 174 5.03 -6.29 16.57
C ASN A 174 6.12 -6.24 15.49
N SER A 175 7.38 -6.37 15.91
CA SER A 175 8.55 -6.29 15.04
C SER A 175 8.80 -7.56 14.20
N LEU A 176 8.05 -8.63 14.44
CA LEU A 176 8.14 -9.88 13.66
C LEU A 176 7.32 -9.77 12.37
N ASP A 177 6.16 -9.08 12.44
CA ASP A 177 5.24 -8.98 11.32
C ASP A 177 5.42 -7.70 10.50
N PHE A 178 5.95 -6.63 11.12
CA PHE A 178 6.12 -5.33 10.46
C PHE A 178 7.57 -4.87 10.48
N LYS A 179 8.03 -4.38 9.32
CA LYS A 179 9.40 -3.88 9.19
C LYS A 179 9.47 -2.69 8.25
N VAL A 180 10.12 -1.61 8.69
CA VAL A 180 10.56 -0.52 7.82
C VAL A 180 12.00 -0.74 7.43
N VAL A 181 12.25 -0.82 6.12
CA VAL A 181 13.61 -0.93 5.55
C VAL A 181 13.93 0.39 4.87
N TYR A 182 14.88 1.14 5.40
CA TYR A 182 15.30 2.42 4.84
C TYR A 182 16.60 2.27 4.04
N LEU A 183 16.51 2.58 2.74
CA LEU A 183 17.66 2.56 1.83
C LEU A 183 18.27 3.94 1.72
N LYS A 184 19.53 4.08 2.09
CA LYS A 184 20.33 5.29 1.97
C LYS A 184 21.24 5.24 0.77
N ASN A 185 21.62 6.41 0.26
CA ASN A 185 22.58 6.62 -0.82
C ASN A 185 22.17 5.93 -2.14
N PRO A 186 21.44 6.62 -3.03
CA PRO A 186 21.00 6.05 -4.31
C PRO A 186 22.13 5.50 -5.20
N SER A 187 23.33 6.06 -5.10
CA SER A 187 24.49 5.66 -5.91
C SER A 187 25.19 4.39 -5.39
N ALA A 188 25.05 4.11 -4.09
CA ALA A 188 25.58 2.91 -3.44
C ALA A 188 24.62 2.51 -2.29
N PRO A 189 23.46 1.91 -2.60
CA PRO A 189 22.42 1.68 -1.63
C PRO A 189 22.87 0.78 -0.48
N TYR A 190 22.57 1.19 0.76
CA TYR A 190 22.75 0.35 1.95
C TYR A 190 21.55 0.50 2.88
N VAL A 191 21.25 -0.56 3.60
CA VAL A 191 20.17 -0.60 4.57
C VAL A 191 20.60 0.11 5.85
N THR A 192 19.74 0.99 6.35
CA THR A 192 19.94 1.66 7.65
C THR A 192 18.77 1.33 8.56
N ASP A 193 19.06 0.94 9.80
CA ASP A 193 18.05 0.68 10.83
C ASP A 193 17.61 2.01 11.46
N MET A 194 16.68 2.68 10.81
CA MET A 194 16.09 3.93 11.27
C MET A 194 14.73 3.71 11.92
N LYS A 195 14.71 3.50 13.24
CA LYS A 195 13.50 3.25 14.03
C LYS A 195 12.78 4.53 14.51
N SER A 196 13.36 5.70 14.28
CA SER A 196 12.77 6.98 14.66
C SER A 196 12.19 7.69 13.44
N TYR A 197 10.89 7.98 13.48
CA TYR A 197 10.21 8.76 12.45
C TYR A 197 10.87 10.13 12.24
N GLU A 198 11.27 10.82 13.31
CA GLU A 198 11.87 12.15 13.23
C GLU A 198 13.25 12.11 12.56
N LEU A 199 14.06 11.09 12.85
CA LEU A 199 15.35 10.90 12.18
C LEU A 199 15.17 10.62 10.69
N LEU A 200 14.24 9.72 10.35
CA LEU A 200 13.95 9.36 8.97
C LEU A 200 13.44 10.58 8.18
N LYS A 201 12.49 11.33 8.75
CA LYS A 201 11.99 12.57 8.17
C LYS A 201 13.09 13.59 7.95
N SER A 202 13.95 13.81 8.95
CA SER A 202 15.10 14.73 8.85
C SER A 202 16.06 14.33 7.72
N ASP A 203 16.34 13.06 7.58
CA ASP A 203 17.21 12.53 6.52
C ASP A 203 16.58 12.69 5.13
N MET A 204 15.30 12.36 4.97
CA MET A 204 14.57 12.51 3.70
C MET A 204 14.52 13.96 3.20
N PHE A 205 14.42 14.92 4.10
CA PHE A 205 14.38 16.35 3.73
C PHE A 205 15.74 17.05 3.72
N GLY A 206 16.82 16.35 4.08
CA GLY A 206 18.15 16.95 4.21
C GLY A 206 18.18 18.10 5.24
N SER A 207 17.20 18.14 6.15
CA SER A 207 17.04 19.22 7.12
C SER A 207 17.44 18.74 8.51
N LEU A 208 18.33 19.49 9.16
CA LEU A 208 18.69 19.31 10.58
C LEU A 208 17.54 19.71 11.53
N SER A 209 16.29 19.42 11.18
CA SER A 209 15.12 19.73 12.01
C SER A 209 14.96 18.78 13.22
N PHE A 210 16.06 18.15 13.62
CA PHE A 210 16.11 17.47 14.91
C PHE A 210 16.19 18.56 15.99
N GLN A 211 15.05 19.02 16.45
CA GLN A 211 15.01 19.72 17.73
C GLN A 211 15.38 18.67 18.79
N ARG A 212 16.62 18.77 19.27
CA ARG A 212 17.02 18.01 20.46
C ARG A 212 15.94 18.22 21.51
N PRO A 213 15.41 17.16 22.14
CA PRO A 213 14.44 17.35 23.21
C PRO A 213 15.03 18.29 24.23
N LYS A 214 14.35 19.41 24.46
CA LYS A 214 14.76 20.36 25.49
C LYS A 214 14.60 19.65 26.83
N VAL A 215 15.71 19.25 27.43
CA VAL A 215 15.71 18.75 28.81
C VAL A 215 15.56 19.98 29.71
N LYS A 216 14.49 20.02 30.49
CA LYS A 216 14.35 21.01 31.55
C LYS A 216 15.09 20.48 32.76
N VAL A 217 16.15 21.18 33.16
CA VAL A 217 16.89 20.86 34.39
C VAL A 217 16.44 21.88 35.44
N TYR A 218 16.02 21.40 36.56
CA TYR A 218 15.63 22.21 37.71
C TYR A 218 16.73 22.10 38.75
N PHE A 219 17.15 23.25 39.27
CA PHE A 219 18.17 23.33 40.31
C PHE A 219 17.50 23.83 41.60
N GLU A 220 17.98 23.36 42.73
CA GLU A 220 17.50 23.76 44.03
C GLU A 220 17.96 25.20 44.39
N ASP A 221 19.13 25.58 43.89
CA ASP A 221 19.76 26.88 44.09
C ASP A 221 20.52 27.43 42.87
N GLU A 222 20.99 28.68 42.98
CA GLU A 222 21.79 29.34 41.92
C GLU A 222 23.18 28.73 41.77
N ILE A 223 23.74 28.09 42.78
CA ILE A 223 25.05 27.46 42.75
C ILE A 223 25.03 26.25 41.81
N GLY A 224 23.97 25.39 41.95
CA GLY A 224 23.73 24.25 41.07
C GLY A 224 23.58 24.66 39.60
N ASN A 225 22.83 25.74 39.32
CA ASN A 225 22.68 26.31 37.98
C ASN A 225 24.03 26.84 37.44
N HIS A 226 24.83 27.51 38.26
CA HIS A 226 26.12 28.03 37.85
C HIS A 226 27.12 26.91 37.49
N LEU A 227 27.19 25.88 38.33
CA LEU A 227 28.04 24.70 38.08
C LEU A 227 27.67 23.96 36.81
N PHE A 228 26.39 23.80 36.52
CA PHE A 228 25.89 23.13 35.30
C PHE A 228 26.28 23.91 34.02
N ASN A 229 26.30 25.25 34.07
CA ASN A 229 26.67 26.09 32.93
C ASN A 229 28.20 26.14 32.69
N LEU A 230 28.99 25.58 33.60
CA LEU A 230 30.44 25.45 33.44
C LEU A 230 30.90 24.12 32.84
N LEU A 231 29.94 23.15 32.68
CA LEU A 231 30.15 21.87 32.03
C LEU A 231 29.75 21.90 30.55
#